data_17e530e01411dd791f700da31db1d5c1
#
_entry.id   17e530e01411dd791f700da31db1d5c1
#
_cell.length_a   1.000
_cell.length_b   1.000
_cell.length_c   1.000
_cell.angle_alpha   90.00
_cell.angle_beta   90.00
_cell.angle_gamma   90.00
#
_symmetry.space_group_name_H-M   'P 1'
#
loop_
_entity.id
_entity.type
_entity.pdbx_description
1 polymer ?
#
loop_
_entity_poly.entity_id
_entity_poly.type
_entity_poly.pdbx_seq_one_letter_code
_entity_poly.pdbx_strand_id
1 'polypeptide(L)'
;MKKTCLALASAVMLGAFATTPSSAETLKFAFQGTLNQVDPYSLNETFTLSSLGNVYEGLTRRNGELEIEPALAESWEVVEPNRWRFHLRKGVKFHNGNDFTAEDVVFSANRVRSEGSDLKTRIDPKTTVEVVDDYTVDFVLPGPNPILHYEWDTWYIMDKDWTEEHDAVSVTSASDTTPNYAALHANGTGPFKLESHEVGVKTTYTKNDDWWDTATHNLDTVEFTPIGSDATRVAALLSGELDLVYPIPVQDIKRVESNPDTSALTGPELRTIFLGMDQMRPELLYSDVKGKNPFQDVRVRKAVYQAIDIEGIVKKIMRNLAEPSALMISPFLYSRSDEFKRHPYDPDASKALLKEAGYEDGFSVGMDCPNDRYVNDEAICQAVASMLARVGIKVDLNAQPKAKYFAKVLASNGYDTSFYLLGWTPSSFDSWNVLANMLACRDEKGNGGAFNLGGYCNEKVDALMAEVLVENDPEKRDALIAEAFTIVHEEVGSIPLHQQGLAWGVSNKVDVVQRADNQFLFRFVTKN
;
A
#
# COMPACT_ATOMS: atom_id res chain seq x y z
N MET A 1 -33.60 -88.84 18.92
CA MET A 1 -32.98 -88.02 17.87
C MET A 1 -33.65 -86.66 17.87
N LYS A 2 -33.05 -85.67 18.55
CA LYS A 2 -33.58 -84.32 18.64
C LYS A 2 -32.55 -83.38 17.91
N LYS A 3 -33.03 -82.73 16.88
CA LYS A 3 -32.24 -81.74 16.14
C LYS A 3 -32.41 -80.36 16.82
N THR A 4 -31.32 -79.79 17.26
CA THR A 4 -31.27 -78.43 17.82
C THR A 4 -30.86 -77.48 16.71
N CYS A 5 -31.71 -76.49 16.33
CA CYS A 5 -31.38 -75.37 15.42
C CYS A 5 -30.76 -74.25 16.23
N LEU A 6 -29.54 -73.87 15.91
CA LEU A 6 -28.89 -72.70 16.42
C LEU A 6 -29.24 -71.49 15.50
N ALA A 7 -29.93 -70.49 16.05
CA ALA A 7 -30.16 -69.21 15.34
C ALA A 7 -29.04 -68.22 15.67
N LEU A 8 -28.28 -67.79 14.65
CA LEU A 8 -27.30 -66.72 14.74
C LEU A 8 -28.05 -65.39 14.62
N ALA A 9 -28.05 -64.60 15.68
CA ALA A 9 -28.50 -63.19 15.65
C ALA A 9 -27.33 -62.26 15.28
N SER A 10 -27.34 -61.70 14.07
CA SER A 10 -26.40 -60.68 13.66
C SER A 10 -26.81 -59.28 14.19
N ALA A 11 -26.11 -58.80 15.18
CA ALA A 11 -26.27 -57.40 15.66
C ALA A 11 -25.57 -56.42 14.70
N VAL A 12 -26.35 -55.64 13.95
CA VAL A 12 -25.86 -54.53 13.17
C VAL A 12 -25.66 -53.34 14.13
N MET A 13 -24.39 -53.03 14.46
CA MET A 13 -24.06 -51.77 15.13
C MET A 13 -24.15 -50.63 14.10
N LEU A 14 -25.20 -49.82 14.17
CA LEU A 14 -25.19 -48.48 13.55
C LEU A 14 -24.24 -47.60 14.38
N GLY A 15 -23.06 -47.34 13.82
CA GLY A 15 -22.17 -46.30 14.32
C GLY A 15 -22.79 -44.94 14.01
N ALA A 16 -23.37 -44.29 15.01
CA ALA A 16 -23.70 -42.87 14.92
C ALA A 16 -22.38 -42.07 14.84
N PHE A 17 -22.03 -41.61 13.66
CA PHE A 17 -21.04 -40.56 13.53
C PHE A 17 -21.61 -39.30 14.21
N ALA A 18 -21.21 -39.05 15.44
CA ALA A 18 -21.43 -37.78 16.10
C ALA A 18 -20.58 -36.75 15.35
N THR A 19 -21.21 -35.97 14.46
CA THR A 19 -20.62 -34.74 13.97
C THR A 19 -20.51 -33.84 15.18
N THR A 20 -19.30 -33.66 15.71
CA THR A 20 -19.02 -32.56 16.65
C THR A 20 -19.41 -31.27 15.94
N PRO A 21 -20.26 -30.42 16.52
CA PRO A 21 -20.51 -29.12 15.95
C PRO A 21 -19.14 -28.41 15.85
N SER A 22 -18.76 -28.02 14.65
CA SER A 22 -17.63 -27.11 14.46
C SER A 22 -17.93 -25.86 15.30
N SER A 23 -17.07 -25.56 16.26
CA SER A 23 -17.17 -24.31 17.00
C SER A 23 -17.03 -23.17 15.96
N ALA A 24 -17.94 -22.20 16.02
CA ALA A 24 -17.84 -21.02 15.16
C ALA A 24 -16.54 -20.28 15.48
N GLU A 25 -15.66 -20.17 14.48
CA GLU A 25 -14.35 -19.55 14.67
C GLU A 25 -14.44 -18.05 14.49
N THR A 26 -14.14 -17.31 15.57
CA THR A 26 -14.08 -15.84 15.59
C THR A 26 -12.64 -15.36 15.65
N LEU A 27 -12.24 -14.56 14.66
CA LEU A 27 -10.96 -13.84 14.67
C LEU A 27 -11.16 -12.44 15.27
N LYS A 28 -10.37 -12.08 16.28
CA LYS A 28 -10.36 -10.74 16.89
C LYS A 28 -9.06 -10.03 16.59
N PHE A 29 -9.14 -8.88 15.92
CA PHE A 29 -7.93 -8.15 15.60
C PHE A 29 -8.03 -6.66 15.89
N ALA A 30 -6.85 -6.00 16.04
CA ALA A 30 -6.76 -4.56 16.16
C ALA A 30 -5.72 -3.97 15.21
N PHE A 31 -6.06 -2.78 14.73
CA PHE A 31 -5.17 -1.90 13.99
C PHE A 31 -5.10 -0.53 14.69
N GLN A 32 -4.01 0.21 14.45
CA GLN A 32 -3.84 1.53 15.08
C GLN A 32 -4.80 2.61 14.60
N GLY A 33 -5.34 2.48 13.39
CA GLY A 33 -6.25 3.42 12.75
C GLY A 33 -7.71 2.99 12.84
N THR A 34 -8.62 3.90 12.50
CA THR A 34 -10.06 3.71 12.46
C THR A 34 -10.53 3.52 11.03
N LEU A 35 -11.46 2.60 10.80
CA LEU A 35 -12.27 2.55 9.58
C LEU A 35 -13.38 3.60 9.72
N ASN A 36 -13.25 4.71 8.98
CA ASN A 36 -14.18 5.83 9.12
C ASN A 36 -15.46 5.66 8.31
N GLN A 37 -15.34 5.05 7.14
CA GLN A 37 -16.45 4.77 6.23
C GLN A 37 -16.22 3.43 5.53
N VAL A 38 -17.30 2.84 5.03
CA VAL A 38 -17.27 1.54 4.32
C VAL A 38 -17.62 1.68 2.84
N ASP A 39 -17.78 2.90 2.32
CA ASP A 39 -17.83 3.16 0.88
C ASP A 39 -16.44 2.96 0.27
N PRO A 40 -16.28 2.07 -0.75
CA PRO A 40 -14.97 1.72 -1.27
C PRO A 40 -14.24 2.85 -2.00
N TYR A 41 -14.90 3.97 -2.25
CA TYR A 41 -14.29 5.12 -2.93
C TYR A 41 -14.06 6.33 -2.03
N SER A 42 -14.42 6.24 -0.74
CA SER A 42 -14.32 7.34 0.22
C SER A 42 -12.91 7.74 0.63
N LEU A 43 -11.95 6.78 0.61
CA LEU A 43 -10.58 7.01 1.05
C LEU A 43 -9.58 6.04 0.38
N ASN A 44 -8.58 6.59 -0.30
CA ASN A 44 -7.47 5.83 -0.90
C ASN A 44 -6.36 5.60 0.13
N GLU A 45 -6.59 4.68 1.06
CA GLU A 45 -5.67 4.37 2.16
C GLU A 45 -5.61 2.86 2.37
N THR A 46 -4.40 2.32 2.57
CA THR A 46 -4.11 0.88 2.59
C THR A 46 -5.01 0.10 3.55
N PHE A 47 -5.21 0.59 4.80
CA PHE A 47 -6.03 -0.11 5.78
C PHE A 47 -7.52 -0.10 5.40
N THR A 48 -8.02 1.02 4.88
CA THR A 48 -9.41 1.15 4.41
C THR A 48 -9.66 0.21 3.24
N LEU A 49 -8.82 0.25 2.19
CA LEU A 49 -8.93 -0.64 1.03
C LEU A 49 -8.79 -2.12 1.43
N SER A 50 -7.87 -2.45 2.33
CA SER A 50 -7.71 -3.80 2.88
C SER A 50 -8.96 -4.29 3.60
N SER A 51 -9.54 -3.46 4.47
CA SER A 51 -10.76 -3.81 5.21
C SER A 51 -11.94 -4.06 4.27
N LEU A 52 -12.06 -3.22 3.23
CA LEU A 52 -13.12 -3.29 2.24
C LEU A 52 -12.90 -4.40 1.20
N GLY A 53 -11.67 -4.79 0.91
CA GLY A 53 -11.33 -5.94 0.06
C GLY A 53 -11.72 -7.31 0.63
N ASN A 54 -12.26 -7.36 1.86
CA ASN A 54 -12.90 -8.55 2.41
C ASN A 54 -14.40 -8.60 2.09
N VAL A 55 -15.01 -7.47 1.73
CA VAL A 55 -16.44 -7.29 1.45
C VAL A 55 -16.71 -7.11 -0.03
N TYR A 56 -15.87 -6.35 -0.71
CA TYR A 56 -15.95 -6.04 -2.14
C TYR A 56 -14.83 -6.73 -2.91
N GLU A 57 -15.01 -6.88 -4.22
CA GLU A 57 -13.98 -7.41 -5.11
C GLU A 57 -13.82 -6.53 -6.35
N GLY A 58 -12.61 -6.53 -6.93
CA GLY A 58 -12.29 -5.89 -8.21
C GLY A 58 -12.46 -6.85 -9.40
N LEU A 59 -12.19 -6.37 -10.59
CA LEU A 59 -12.10 -7.22 -11.80
C LEU A 59 -10.92 -8.19 -11.69
N THR A 60 -9.81 -7.70 -11.15
CA THR A 60 -8.59 -8.46 -10.82
C THR A 60 -8.35 -8.40 -9.31
N ARG A 61 -7.54 -9.29 -8.79
CA ARG A 61 -7.08 -9.27 -7.39
C ARG A 61 -5.64 -9.77 -7.31
N ARG A 62 -5.01 -9.66 -6.13
CA ARG A 62 -3.66 -10.20 -5.89
C ARG A 62 -3.70 -11.39 -4.95
N ASN A 63 -2.88 -12.40 -5.26
CA ASN A 63 -2.64 -13.54 -4.38
C ASN A 63 -1.74 -13.18 -3.17
N GLY A 64 -1.30 -14.19 -2.41
CA GLY A 64 -0.43 -14.01 -1.25
C GLY A 64 0.96 -13.45 -1.59
N GLU A 65 1.46 -13.75 -2.78
CA GLU A 65 2.74 -13.34 -3.36
C GLU A 65 2.64 -12.03 -4.16
N LEU A 66 1.46 -11.37 -4.16
CA LEU A 66 1.15 -10.13 -4.87
C LEU A 66 1.07 -10.25 -6.40
N GLU A 67 1.00 -11.45 -6.94
CA GLU A 67 0.76 -11.68 -8.36
C GLU A 67 -0.71 -11.40 -8.68
N ILE A 68 -0.97 -10.81 -9.86
CA ILE A 68 -2.33 -10.57 -10.34
C ILE A 68 -2.98 -11.88 -10.75
N GLU A 69 -4.21 -12.10 -10.27
CA GLU A 69 -5.05 -13.22 -10.65
C GLU A 69 -6.47 -12.76 -11.03
N PRO A 70 -7.22 -13.57 -11.79
CA PRO A 70 -8.63 -13.34 -12.05
C PRO A 70 -9.47 -13.22 -10.77
N ALA A 71 -10.45 -12.28 -10.80
CA ALA A 71 -11.46 -12.14 -9.75
C ALA A 71 -12.85 -12.07 -10.38
N LEU A 72 -13.52 -10.90 -10.38
CA LEU A 72 -14.80 -10.74 -11.06
C LEU A 72 -14.68 -10.81 -12.59
N ALA A 73 -13.50 -10.58 -13.16
CA ALA A 73 -13.18 -10.99 -14.52
C ALA A 73 -12.45 -12.34 -14.51
N GLU A 74 -12.87 -13.26 -15.38
CA GLU A 74 -12.21 -14.57 -15.59
C GLU A 74 -10.97 -14.43 -16.46
N SER A 75 -10.95 -13.42 -17.36
CA SER A 75 -9.85 -13.13 -18.27
C SER A 75 -9.97 -11.71 -18.82
N TRP A 76 -8.88 -11.24 -19.40
CA TRP A 76 -8.82 -9.96 -20.11
C TRP A 76 -7.83 -10.01 -21.26
N GLU A 77 -8.03 -9.12 -22.23
CA GLU A 77 -7.18 -9.02 -23.42
C GLU A 77 -7.12 -7.57 -23.93
N VAL A 78 -6.03 -7.23 -24.61
CA VAL A 78 -5.88 -5.98 -25.34
C VAL A 78 -6.33 -6.21 -26.78
N VAL A 79 -7.55 -5.79 -27.13
CA VAL A 79 -8.11 -5.99 -28.48
C VAL A 79 -7.67 -4.92 -29.48
N GLU A 80 -7.33 -3.71 -28.98
CA GLU A 80 -6.67 -2.61 -29.70
C GLU A 80 -5.68 -1.95 -28.76
N PRO A 81 -4.68 -1.19 -29.21
CA PRO A 81 -3.65 -0.62 -28.36
C PRO A 81 -4.17 0.17 -27.15
N ASN A 82 -5.34 0.77 -27.27
CA ASN A 82 -6.02 1.53 -26.21
C ASN A 82 -7.36 0.93 -25.80
N ARG A 83 -7.68 -0.31 -26.19
CA ARG A 83 -8.93 -0.99 -25.84
C ARG A 83 -8.65 -2.30 -25.12
N TRP A 84 -9.05 -2.36 -23.87
CA TRP A 84 -9.03 -3.56 -23.03
C TRP A 84 -10.41 -4.18 -22.97
N ARG A 85 -10.51 -5.49 -23.16
CA ARG A 85 -11.72 -6.29 -22.97
C ARG A 85 -11.59 -7.16 -21.75
N PHE A 86 -12.61 -7.13 -20.90
CA PHE A 86 -12.72 -7.99 -19.73
C PHE A 86 -13.91 -8.93 -19.90
N HIS A 87 -13.67 -10.24 -19.73
CA HIS A 87 -14.70 -11.28 -19.71
C HIS A 87 -15.08 -11.53 -18.25
N LEU A 88 -16.33 -11.21 -17.90
CA LEU A 88 -16.82 -11.24 -16.53
C LEU A 88 -17.26 -12.63 -16.11
N ARG A 89 -17.10 -12.94 -14.84
CA ARG A 89 -17.52 -14.20 -14.22
C ARG A 89 -19.04 -14.27 -14.13
N LYS A 90 -19.60 -15.41 -14.59
CA LYS A 90 -21.05 -15.67 -14.55
C LYS A 90 -21.47 -16.27 -13.22
N GLY A 91 -22.68 -15.95 -12.77
CA GLY A 91 -23.27 -16.53 -11.57
C GLY A 91 -22.77 -15.96 -10.26
N VAL A 92 -21.97 -14.89 -10.29
CA VAL A 92 -21.59 -14.15 -9.08
C VAL A 92 -22.79 -13.38 -8.56
N LYS A 93 -22.99 -13.38 -7.22
CA LYS A 93 -24.04 -12.63 -6.54
C LYS A 93 -23.44 -11.61 -5.59
N PHE A 94 -24.07 -10.45 -5.53
CA PHE A 94 -23.86 -9.53 -4.42
C PHE A 94 -24.46 -10.11 -3.12
N HIS A 95 -24.08 -9.56 -1.98
CA HIS A 95 -24.50 -10.04 -0.67
C HIS A 95 -26.02 -10.00 -0.43
N ASN A 96 -26.72 -9.09 -1.14
CA ASN A 96 -28.20 -8.98 -1.15
C ASN A 96 -28.87 -10.00 -2.08
N GLY A 97 -28.10 -10.74 -2.90
CA GLY A 97 -28.57 -11.72 -3.85
C GLY A 97 -28.73 -11.23 -5.30
N ASN A 98 -28.51 -9.96 -5.59
CA ASN A 98 -28.49 -9.41 -6.96
C ASN A 98 -27.40 -10.08 -7.80
N ASP A 99 -27.64 -10.20 -9.12
CA ASP A 99 -26.65 -10.71 -10.06
C ASP A 99 -25.60 -9.63 -10.37
N PHE A 100 -24.33 -10.04 -10.42
CA PHE A 100 -23.24 -9.21 -10.93
C PHE A 100 -23.21 -9.27 -12.47
N THR A 101 -23.18 -8.11 -13.14
CA THR A 101 -23.18 -7.96 -14.59
C THR A 101 -22.24 -6.82 -15.06
N ALA A 102 -22.13 -6.66 -16.39
CA ALA A 102 -21.39 -5.56 -17.01
C ALA A 102 -21.95 -4.17 -16.67
N GLU A 103 -23.25 -4.05 -16.33
CA GLU A 103 -23.83 -2.77 -15.92
C GLU A 103 -23.25 -2.28 -14.58
N ASP A 104 -22.94 -3.19 -13.64
CA ASP A 104 -22.32 -2.84 -12.37
C ASP A 104 -20.89 -2.32 -12.56
N VAL A 105 -20.17 -2.88 -13.54
CA VAL A 105 -18.82 -2.42 -13.90
C VAL A 105 -18.90 -1.01 -14.49
N VAL A 106 -19.81 -0.74 -15.42
CA VAL A 106 -20.01 0.60 -16.00
C VAL A 106 -20.44 1.61 -14.94
N PHE A 107 -21.38 1.23 -14.07
CA PHE A 107 -21.81 2.05 -12.96
C PHE A 107 -20.67 2.40 -12.04
N SER A 108 -19.87 1.40 -11.61
CA SER A 108 -18.74 1.56 -10.73
C SER A 108 -17.63 2.44 -11.35
N ALA A 109 -17.40 2.31 -12.66
CA ALA A 109 -16.46 3.15 -13.39
C ALA A 109 -16.91 4.61 -13.46
N ASN A 110 -18.20 4.88 -13.55
CA ASN A 110 -18.73 6.25 -13.51
C ASN A 110 -18.71 6.80 -12.08
N ARG A 111 -19.07 5.99 -11.09
CA ARG A 111 -19.14 6.39 -9.68
C ARG A 111 -17.77 6.72 -9.11
N VAL A 112 -16.72 5.92 -9.41
CA VAL A 112 -15.36 6.16 -8.91
C VAL A 112 -14.77 7.49 -9.37
N ARG A 113 -15.23 8.05 -10.52
CA ARG A 113 -14.78 9.35 -11.05
C ARG A 113 -15.50 10.55 -10.42
N SER A 114 -16.51 10.33 -9.56
CA SER A 114 -17.28 11.42 -8.95
C SER A 114 -16.40 12.31 -8.06
N GLU A 115 -16.82 13.56 -7.87
CA GLU A 115 -16.04 14.59 -7.15
C GLU A 115 -15.66 14.17 -5.72
N GLY A 116 -16.57 13.50 -5.00
CA GLY A 116 -16.35 13.04 -3.62
C GLY A 116 -15.41 11.83 -3.50
N SER A 117 -15.05 11.18 -4.62
CA SER A 117 -14.20 10.00 -4.63
C SER A 117 -12.73 10.36 -4.45
N ASP A 118 -12.07 9.72 -3.50
CA ASP A 118 -10.61 9.81 -3.31
C ASP A 118 -9.85 8.89 -4.30
N LEU A 119 -10.59 8.00 -5.00
CA LEU A 119 -10.07 7.10 -6.04
C LEU A 119 -10.34 7.58 -7.47
N LYS A 120 -10.79 8.83 -7.67
CA LYS A 120 -11.24 9.35 -8.97
C LYS A 120 -10.19 9.28 -10.09
N THR A 121 -8.92 9.20 -9.74
CA THR A 121 -7.82 9.06 -10.72
C THR A 121 -7.58 7.62 -11.17
N ARG A 122 -8.27 6.63 -10.58
CA ARG A 122 -8.12 5.21 -10.97
C ARG A 122 -8.59 4.93 -12.39
N ILE A 123 -9.56 5.70 -12.87
CA ILE A 123 -10.05 5.61 -14.25
C ILE A 123 -9.98 7.01 -14.85
N ASP A 124 -9.17 7.17 -15.90
CA ASP A 124 -9.04 8.44 -16.61
C ASP A 124 -10.43 8.96 -17.05
N PRO A 125 -10.77 10.24 -16.83
CA PRO A 125 -12.07 10.79 -17.19
C PRO A 125 -12.43 10.65 -18.68
N LYS A 126 -11.45 10.51 -19.57
CA LYS A 126 -11.65 10.31 -21.00
C LYS A 126 -11.86 8.85 -21.39
N THR A 127 -11.65 7.90 -20.46
CA THR A 127 -11.93 6.48 -20.72
C THR A 127 -13.43 6.27 -20.93
N THR A 128 -13.84 5.63 -22.00
CA THR A 128 -15.20 5.15 -22.18
C THR A 128 -15.31 3.68 -21.79
N VAL A 129 -16.42 3.31 -21.17
CA VAL A 129 -16.70 1.93 -20.76
C VAL A 129 -17.93 1.46 -21.52
N GLU A 130 -17.78 0.42 -22.32
CA GLU A 130 -18.78 -0.05 -23.27
C GLU A 130 -19.23 -1.47 -22.90
N VAL A 131 -20.53 -1.67 -22.70
CA VAL A 131 -21.12 -3.01 -22.55
C VAL A 131 -21.14 -3.68 -23.91
N VAL A 132 -20.46 -4.82 -24.04
CA VAL A 132 -20.51 -5.66 -25.24
C VAL A 132 -21.67 -6.67 -25.13
N ASP A 133 -21.80 -7.30 -23.97
CA ASP A 133 -22.92 -8.12 -23.52
C ASP A 133 -22.95 -8.15 -21.97
N ASP A 134 -23.90 -8.88 -21.37
CA ASP A 134 -24.10 -8.93 -19.91
C ASP A 134 -22.83 -9.33 -19.14
N TYR A 135 -21.87 -9.98 -19.79
CA TYR A 135 -20.65 -10.51 -19.17
C TYR A 135 -19.38 -10.15 -19.93
N THR A 136 -19.43 -9.12 -20.76
CA THR A 136 -18.27 -8.61 -21.50
C THR A 136 -18.28 -7.09 -21.52
N VAL A 137 -17.20 -6.48 -21.08
CA VAL A 137 -17.05 -5.02 -21.02
C VAL A 137 -15.74 -4.58 -21.65
N ASP A 138 -15.79 -3.53 -22.46
CA ASP A 138 -14.62 -2.88 -23.06
C ASP A 138 -14.33 -1.55 -22.38
N PHE A 139 -13.04 -1.32 -22.10
CA PHE A 139 -12.52 -0.04 -21.67
C PHE A 139 -11.71 0.58 -22.80
N VAL A 140 -12.16 1.70 -23.32
CA VAL A 140 -11.46 2.46 -24.36
C VAL A 140 -10.74 3.63 -23.70
N LEU A 141 -9.43 3.50 -23.60
CA LEU A 141 -8.54 4.45 -22.92
C LEU A 141 -8.17 5.61 -23.85
N PRO A 142 -7.74 6.77 -23.32
CA PRO A 142 -7.22 7.87 -24.12
C PRO A 142 -5.90 7.55 -24.83
N GLY A 143 -5.18 6.52 -24.43
CA GLY A 143 -3.94 6.01 -24.99
C GLY A 143 -3.63 4.60 -24.49
N PRO A 144 -2.58 3.94 -25.00
CA PRO A 144 -2.15 2.64 -24.50
C PRO A 144 -1.81 2.68 -23.00
N ASN A 145 -2.17 1.63 -22.27
CA ASN A 145 -1.76 1.41 -20.88
C ASN A 145 -1.57 -0.09 -20.63
N PRO A 146 -0.34 -0.63 -20.73
CA PRO A 146 -0.08 -2.06 -20.57
C PRO A 146 -0.22 -2.58 -19.14
N ILE A 147 -0.30 -1.69 -18.15
CA ILE A 147 -0.37 -2.04 -16.72
C ILE A 147 -1.77 -1.86 -16.11
N LEU A 148 -2.80 -1.61 -16.92
CA LEU A 148 -4.16 -1.30 -16.46
C LEU A 148 -4.69 -2.33 -15.43
N HIS A 149 -4.50 -3.60 -15.71
CA HIS A 149 -4.93 -4.70 -14.82
C HIS A 149 -4.18 -4.74 -13.48
N TYR A 150 -3.00 -4.12 -13.37
CA TYR A 150 -2.29 -3.94 -12.11
C TYR A 150 -2.80 -2.76 -11.29
N GLU A 151 -3.38 -1.76 -11.94
CA GLU A 151 -3.84 -0.53 -11.29
C GLU A 151 -5.21 -0.68 -10.65
N TRP A 152 -5.99 -1.71 -11.05
CA TRP A 152 -7.39 -1.88 -10.67
C TRP A 152 -7.67 -2.98 -9.65
N ASP A 153 -6.66 -3.59 -9.06
CA ASP A 153 -6.78 -4.64 -8.05
C ASP A 153 -7.52 -4.19 -6.77
N THR A 154 -7.51 -2.90 -6.49
CA THR A 154 -8.23 -2.26 -5.38
C THR A 154 -9.32 -1.28 -5.83
N TRP A 155 -9.69 -1.32 -7.11
CA TRP A 155 -10.89 -0.68 -7.60
C TRP A 155 -12.05 -1.67 -7.52
N TYR A 156 -12.87 -1.55 -6.48
CA TYR A 156 -13.93 -2.50 -6.16
C TYR A 156 -15.22 -2.20 -6.90
N ILE A 157 -15.92 -3.27 -7.32
CA ILE A 157 -17.20 -3.14 -8.05
C ILE A 157 -18.36 -3.09 -7.05
N MET A 158 -19.30 -2.19 -7.31
CA MET A 158 -20.50 -1.99 -6.50
C MET A 158 -21.76 -2.42 -7.26
N ASP A 159 -22.74 -2.92 -6.53
CA ASP A 159 -24.08 -3.19 -7.01
C ASP A 159 -24.79 -1.87 -7.36
N LYS A 160 -25.09 -1.69 -8.65
CA LYS A 160 -25.79 -0.50 -9.19
C LYS A 160 -27.15 -0.32 -8.55
N ASP A 161 -27.98 -1.37 -8.59
CA ASP A 161 -29.36 -1.31 -8.15
C ASP A 161 -29.47 -1.00 -6.65
N TRP A 162 -28.63 -1.65 -5.82
CA TRP A 162 -28.55 -1.36 -4.41
C TRP A 162 -28.09 0.08 -4.13
N THR A 163 -27.12 0.56 -4.88
CA THR A 163 -26.59 1.92 -4.68
C THR A 163 -27.61 2.99 -5.08
N GLU A 164 -28.37 2.76 -6.16
CA GLU A 164 -29.45 3.63 -6.61
C GLU A 164 -30.65 3.60 -5.64
N GLU A 165 -31.06 2.41 -5.18
CA GLU A 165 -32.16 2.23 -4.22
C GLU A 165 -31.96 3.00 -2.91
N HIS A 166 -30.70 3.14 -2.47
CA HIS A 166 -30.35 3.78 -1.21
C HIS A 166 -29.84 5.23 -1.36
N ASP A 167 -30.09 5.88 -2.50
CA ASP A 167 -29.63 7.25 -2.80
C ASP A 167 -28.12 7.47 -2.57
N ALA A 168 -27.30 6.43 -2.83
CA ALA A 168 -25.87 6.43 -2.57
C ALA A 168 -25.00 6.56 -3.83
N VAL A 169 -25.56 7.03 -4.95
CA VAL A 169 -24.85 7.19 -6.22
C VAL A 169 -23.66 8.15 -6.09
N SER A 170 -23.83 9.25 -5.37
CA SER A 170 -22.73 10.17 -5.07
C SER A 170 -21.83 9.60 -3.99
N VAL A 171 -20.51 9.71 -4.16
CA VAL A 171 -19.55 9.34 -3.12
C VAL A 171 -19.47 10.45 -2.07
N THR A 172 -19.51 10.08 -0.79
CA THR A 172 -19.17 10.99 0.31
C THR A 172 -17.73 10.77 0.72
N SER A 173 -16.98 11.87 0.82
CA SER A 173 -15.58 11.82 1.28
C SER A 173 -15.51 11.35 2.74
N ALA A 174 -14.42 10.70 3.11
CA ALA A 174 -14.16 10.27 4.49
C ALA A 174 -14.16 11.42 5.52
N SER A 175 -14.07 12.66 5.06
CA SER A 175 -14.15 13.88 5.88
C SER A 175 -15.55 14.51 5.97
N ASP A 176 -16.53 14.01 5.21
CA ASP A 176 -17.88 14.58 5.19
C ASP A 176 -18.61 14.34 6.51
N THR A 177 -19.29 15.37 6.97
CA THR A 177 -20.05 15.32 8.24
C THR A 177 -21.44 14.69 8.10
N THR A 178 -21.92 14.52 6.86
CA THR A 178 -23.21 13.90 6.52
C THR A 178 -22.99 12.76 5.53
N PRO A 179 -22.55 11.58 6.03
CA PRO A 179 -22.30 10.44 5.17
C PRO A 179 -23.61 9.90 4.56
N ASN A 180 -23.55 9.43 3.31
CA ASN A 180 -24.67 8.73 2.68
C ASN A 180 -24.82 7.29 3.20
N TYR A 181 -25.78 6.55 2.65
CA TYR A 181 -26.06 5.17 3.09
C TYR A 181 -24.85 4.24 2.88
N ALA A 182 -24.18 4.30 1.72
CA ALA A 182 -23.02 3.45 1.42
C ALA A 182 -21.80 3.73 2.33
N ALA A 183 -21.71 4.89 2.94
CA ALA A 183 -20.64 5.21 3.88
C ALA A 183 -20.68 4.37 5.17
N LEU A 184 -21.86 3.85 5.54
CA LEU A 184 -22.08 3.08 6.78
C LEU A 184 -22.58 1.65 6.53
N HIS A 185 -22.95 1.30 5.29
CA HIS A 185 -23.46 0.00 4.87
C HIS A 185 -22.71 -0.49 3.65
N ALA A 186 -22.56 -1.80 3.51
CA ALA A 186 -21.82 -2.40 2.41
C ALA A 186 -22.59 -3.55 1.77
N ASN A 187 -22.53 -3.63 0.43
CA ASN A 187 -23.10 -4.71 -0.35
C ASN A 187 -22.13 -5.06 -1.49
N GLY A 188 -21.24 -6.00 -1.23
CA GLY A 188 -20.21 -6.46 -2.18
C GLY A 188 -20.45 -7.89 -2.64
N THR A 189 -19.44 -8.47 -3.28
CA THR A 189 -19.42 -9.86 -3.77
C THR A 189 -18.46 -10.73 -2.97
N GLY A 190 -17.73 -10.15 -2.00
CA GLY A 190 -16.58 -10.76 -1.34
C GLY A 190 -16.89 -11.89 -0.36
N PRO A 191 -15.83 -12.51 0.19
CA PRO A 191 -15.93 -13.68 1.09
C PRO A 191 -16.57 -13.38 2.44
N PHE A 192 -16.68 -12.09 2.82
CA PHE A 192 -17.31 -11.68 4.08
C PHE A 192 -18.36 -10.59 3.82
N LYS A 193 -19.42 -10.62 4.64
CA LYS A 193 -20.47 -9.60 4.70
C LYS A 193 -20.20 -8.66 5.86
N LEU A 194 -20.48 -7.36 5.69
CA LEU A 194 -20.47 -6.43 6.80
C LEU A 194 -21.71 -6.65 7.66
N GLU A 195 -21.54 -7.12 8.88
CA GLU A 195 -22.63 -7.34 9.85
C GLU A 195 -22.97 -6.05 10.62
N SER A 196 -21.93 -5.35 11.10
CA SER A 196 -22.10 -4.09 11.81
C SER A 196 -20.86 -3.22 11.72
N HIS A 197 -21.06 -1.91 11.72
CA HIS A 197 -19.98 -0.92 11.72
C HIS A 197 -20.32 0.24 12.64
N GLU A 198 -19.60 0.32 13.76
CA GLU A 198 -19.66 1.45 14.70
C GLU A 198 -18.31 2.17 14.67
N VAL A 199 -18.32 3.37 14.05
CA VAL A 199 -17.09 4.14 13.76
C VAL A 199 -16.30 4.40 15.04
N GLY A 200 -15.02 4.04 15.03
CA GLY A 200 -14.11 4.22 16.17
C GLY A 200 -14.31 3.25 17.33
N VAL A 201 -15.28 2.35 17.25
CA VAL A 201 -15.60 1.37 18.31
C VAL A 201 -15.34 -0.05 17.85
N LYS A 202 -16.11 -0.54 16.85
CA LYS A 202 -16.02 -1.93 16.40
C LYS A 202 -16.62 -2.11 15.00
N THR A 203 -16.00 -2.96 14.20
CA THR A 203 -16.59 -3.48 12.96
C THR A 203 -16.64 -4.98 13.01
N THR A 204 -17.78 -5.56 12.67
CA THR A 204 -18.00 -7.01 12.65
C THR A 204 -18.31 -7.47 11.23
N TYR A 205 -17.64 -8.53 10.82
CA TYR A 205 -17.85 -9.19 9.54
C TYR A 205 -18.29 -10.63 9.79
N THR A 206 -19.19 -11.14 8.94
CA THR A 206 -19.63 -12.54 8.94
C THR A 206 -19.28 -13.19 7.61
N LYS A 207 -19.01 -14.47 7.65
CA LYS A 207 -18.71 -15.27 6.46
C LYS A 207 -19.84 -15.17 5.44
N ASN A 208 -19.49 -15.07 4.17
CA ASN A 208 -20.42 -15.24 3.05
C ASN A 208 -20.42 -16.69 2.59
N ASP A 209 -21.43 -17.47 3.00
CA ASP A 209 -21.54 -18.89 2.62
C ASP A 209 -21.86 -19.09 1.13
N ASP A 210 -22.37 -18.04 0.45
CA ASP A 210 -22.69 -18.05 -0.98
C ASP A 210 -21.58 -17.41 -1.84
N TRP A 211 -20.37 -17.27 -1.29
CA TRP A 211 -19.25 -16.71 -2.07
C TRP A 211 -18.93 -17.57 -3.28
N TRP A 212 -18.73 -16.94 -4.42
CA TRP A 212 -18.53 -17.60 -5.71
C TRP A 212 -17.24 -18.43 -5.83
N ASP A 213 -16.23 -18.14 -4.99
CA ASP A 213 -14.93 -18.82 -5.00
C ASP A 213 -14.81 -19.80 -3.81
N THR A 214 -13.70 -20.53 -3.75
CA THR A 214 -13.43 -21.49 -2.69
C THR A 214 -12.82 -20.81 -1.48
N ALA A 215 -13.52 -20.84 -0.34
CA ALA A 215 -13.00 -20.33 0.91
C ALA A 215 -11.81 -21.19 1.39
N THR A 216 -10.65 -20.55 1.57
CA THR A 216 -9.45 -21.18 2.17
C THR A 216 -9.33 -20.90 3.66
N HIS A 217 -10.16 -19.98 4.20
CA HIS A 217 -10.28 -19.68 5.62
C HIS A 217 -11.32 -20.58 6.31
N ASN A 218 -11.23 -20.65 7.64
CA ASN A 218 -12.22 -21.36 8.48
C ASN A 218 -12.95 -20.41 9.45
N LEU A 219 -12.93 -19.11 9.18
CA LEU A 219 -13.53 -18.09 10.01
C LEU A 219 -15.02 -17.94 9.71
N ASP A 220 -15.86 -17.84 10.77
CA ASP A 220 -17.28 -17.52 10.67
C ASP A 220 -17.55 -16.04 10.97
N THR A 221 -16.74 -15.46 11.86
CA THR A 221 -16.85 -14.04 12.26
C THR A 221 -15.47 -13.42 12.38
N VAL A 222 -15.36 -12.14 11.99
CA VAL A 222 -14.16 -11.33 12.22
C VAL A 222 -14.57 -10.05 12.94
N GLU A 223 -13.89 -9.74 14.05
CA GLU A 223 -14.11 -8.55 14.86
C GLU A 223 -12.90 -7.63 14.80
N PHE A 224 -13.08 -6.43 14.29
CA PHE A 224 -12.09 -5.38 14.28
C PHE A 224 -12.34 -4.36 15.38
N THR A 225 -11.31 -4.02 16.16
CA THR A 225 -11.33 -2.94 17.16
C THR A 225 -10.15 -1.97 16.92
N PRO A 226 -10.41 -0.67 16.69
CA PRO A 226 -9.31 0.30 16.57
C PRO A 226 -8.66 0.55 17.92
N ILE A 227 -7.33 0.34 18.00
CA ILE A 227 -6.54 0.60 19.22
C ILE A 227 -5.30 1.43 18.85
N GLY A 228 -5.36 2.75 19.01
CA GLY A 228 -4.29 3.66 18.63
C GLY A 228 -3.05 3.55 19.54
N SER A 229 -3.21 3.16 20.82
CA SER A 229 -2.09 3.00 21.74
C SER A 229 -1.33 1.69 21.49
N ASP A 230 -0.07 1.77 21.09
CA ASP A 230 0.80 0.61 20.87
C ASP A 230 0.89 -0.30 22.10
N ALA A 231 1.08 0.29 23.27
CA ALA A 231 1.20 -0.46 24.52
C ALA A 231 -0.09 -1.23 24.86
N THR A 232 -1.26 -0.63 24.62
CA THR A 232 -2.57 -1.26 24.82
C THR A 232 -2.78 -2.39 23.83
N ARG A 233 -2.44 -2.14 22.55
CA ARG A 233 -2.59 -3.12 21.47
C ARG A 233 -1.73 -4.36 21.69
N VAL A 234 -0.44 -4.17 22.07
CA VAL A 234 0.47 -5.28 22.42
C VAL A 234 0.00 -6.01 23.69
N ALA A 235 -0.49 -5.31 24.70
CA ALA A 235 -0.99 -5.94 25.92
C ALA A 235 -2.22 -6.81 25.67
N ALA A 236 -3.16 -6.37 24.82
CA ALA A 236 -4.35 -7.14 24.45
C ALA A 236 -4.01 -8.43 23.71
N LEU A 237 -2.98 -8.42 22.83
CA LEU A 237 -2.47 -9.64 22.22
C LEU A 237 -1.86 -10.59 23.27
N LEU A 238 -0.96 -10.08 24.12
CA LEU A 238 -0.25 -10.91 25.11
C LEU A 238 -1.17 -11.50 26.18
N SER A 239 -2.33 -10.89 26.42
CA SER A 239 -3.37 -11.42 27.33
C SER A 239 -4.30 -12.43 26.67
N GLY A 240 -4.25 -12.59 25.33
CA GLY A 240 -5.16 -13.43 24.56
C GLY A 240 -6.55 -12.82 24.35
N GLU A 241 -6.73 -11.51 24.58
CA GLU A 241 -7.96 -10.78 24.27
C GLU A 241 -8.14 -10.61 22.76
N LEU A 242 -7.02 -10.41 22.04
CA LEU A 242 -6.93 -10.30 20.59
C LEU A 242 -6.07 -11.43 20.00
N ASP A 243 -6.42 -11.88 18.83
CA ASP A 243 -5.72 -12.92 18.08
C ASP A 243 -4.61 -12.33 17.18
N LEU A 244 -4.81 -11.11 16.67
CA LEU A 244 -3.86 -10.44 15.77
C LEU A 244 -3.88 -8.93 16.02
N VAL A 245 -2.70 -8.32 16.01
CA VAL A 245 -2.54 -6.86 16.12
C VAL A 245 -1.47 -6.35 15.18
N TYR A 246 -1.71 -5.19 14.57
CA TYR A 246 -0.71 -4.53 13.72
C TYR A 246 -0.89 -3.01 13.63
N PRO A 247 0.22 -2.27 13.44
CA PRO A 247 1.58 -2.75 13.62
C PRO A 247 1.91 -3.00 15.09
N ILE A 248 2.97 -3.78 15.36
CA ILE A 248 3.64 -3.76 16.67
C ILE A 248 4.93 -2.94 16.56
N PRO A 249 5.29 -2.17 17.60
CA PRO A 249 6.55 -1.43 17.61
C PRO A 249 7.76 -2.35 17.54
N VAL A 250 8.81 -1.95 16.83
CA VAL A 250 10.02 -2.77 16.65
C VAL A 250 10.70 -3.13 17.98
N GLN A 251 10.54 -2.31 19.02
CA GLN A 251 11.03 -2.58 20.37
C GLN A 251 10.25 -3.67 21.10
N ASP A 252 9.00 -3.94 20.73
CA ASP A 252 8.14 -4.93 21.36
C ASP A 252 8.20 -6.31 20.67
N ILE A 253 8.84 -6.45 19.51
CA ILE A 253 8.97 -7.72 18.77
C ILE A 253 9.48 -8.83 19.70
N LYS A 254 10.61 -8.60 20.40
CA LYS A 254 11.17 -9.60 21.31
C LYS A 254 10.25 -9.94 22.48
N ARG A 255 9.44 -9.00 22.95
CA ARG A 255 8.47 -9.23 24.01
C ARG A 255 7.34 -10.12 23.54
N VAL A 256 6.84 -9.92 22.32
CA VAL A 256 5.83 -10.77 21.70
C VAL A 256 6.38 -12.17 21.44
N GLU A 257 7.59 -12.30 20.88
CA GLU A 257 8.27 -13.59 20.66
C GLU A 257 8.59 -14.38 21.95
N SER A 258 8.75 -13.68 23.08
CA SER A 258 9.05 -14.31 24.36
C SER A 258 7.82 -14.90 25.07
N ASN A 259 6.62 -14.57 24.61
CA ASN A 259 5.38 -15.14 25.11
C ASN A 259 5.11 -16.49 24.39
N PRO A 260 4.82 -17.60 25.12
CA PRO A 260 4.66 -18.92 24.54
C PRO A 260 3.44 -19.04 23.61
N ASP A 261 2.46 -18.14 23.74
CA ASP A 261 1.19 -18.18 23.02
C ASP A 261 1.14 -17.21 21.82
N THR A 262 2.21 -16.43 21.58
CA THR A 262 2.25 -15.41 20.52
C THR A 262 3.54 -15.46 19.71
N SER A 263 3.47 -14.97 18.48
CA SER A 263 4.59 -14.81 17.55
C SER A 263 4.59 -13.41 16.94
N ALA A 264 5.76 -12.92 16.55
CA ALA A 264 5.88 -11.74 15.72
C ALA A 264 6.11 -12.16 14.26
N LEU A 265 5.18 -11.81 13.37
CA LEU A 265 5.38 -11.93 11.95
C LEU A 265 6.11 -10.68 11.47
N THR A 266 7.29 -10.87 10.90
CA THR A 266 8.10 -9.79 10.33
C THR A 266 8.42 -10.08 8.88
N GLY A 267 8.33 -9.07 8.05
CA GLY A 267 8.58 -9.21 6.62
C GLY A 267 8.83 -7.85 5.96
N PRO A 268 9.23 -7.83 4.70
CA PRO A 268 9.42 -6.59 3.95
C PRO A 268 8.07 -5.92 3.63
N GLU A 269 8.07 -4.59 3.58
CA GLU A 269 6.98 -3.79 3.00
C GLU A 269 7.43 -3.25 1.64
N LEU A 270 6.50 -3.05 0.71
CA LEU A 270 6.79 -2.42 -0.59
C LEU A 270 7.22 -0.96 -0.49
N ARG A 271 7.14 -0.37 0.69
CA ARG A 271 7.46 1.03 0.96
C ARG A 271 8.95 1.29 1.00
N THR A 272 9.42 2.20 0.14
CA THR A 272 10.77 2.76 0.25
C THR A 272 10.73 4.05 1.05
N ILE A 273 11.53 4.13 2.12
CA ILE A 273 11.79 5.36 2.87
C ILE A 273 13.00 6.04 2.24
N PHE A 274 12.92 7.35 2.04
CA PHE A 274 13.95 8.12 1.34
C PHE A 274 14.03 9.56 1.82
N LEU A 275 15.12 10.23 1.46
CA LEU A 275 15.29 11.66 1.64
C LEU A 275 15.21 12.37 0.30
N GLY A 276 14.47 13.48 0.27
CA GLY A 276 14.40 14.36 -0.88
C GLY A 276 15.01 15.72 -0.59
N MET A 277 15.54 16.36 -1.63
CA MET A 277 16.24 17.64 -1.58
C MET A 277 15.63 18.59 -2.59
N ASP A 278 15.39 19.84 -2.23
CA ASP A 278 14.94 20.87 -3.16
C ASP A 278 16.03 21.21 -4.19
N GLN A 279 15.86 20.74 -5.40
CA GLN A 279 16.79 20.94 -6.52
C GLN A 279 16.30 22.00 -7.52
N MET A 280 15.07 22.49 -7.33
CA MET A 280 14.40 23.35 -8.29
C MET A 280 14.60 24.84 -7.99
N ARG A 281 14.46 25.25 -6.72
CA ARG A 281 14.55 26.66 -6.35
C ARG A 281 15.95 27.22 -6.57
N PRO A 282 16.09 28.46 -7.00
CA PRO A 282 17.40 29.12 -7.13
C PRO A 282 18.07 29.38 -5.78
N GLU A 283 17.28 29.45 -4.70
CA GLU A 283 17.73 29.59 -3.30
C GLU A 283 16.86 28.70 -2.41
N LEU A 284 17.47 28.02 -1.43
CA LEU A 284 16.74 27.20 -0.46
C LEU A 284 15.93 28.05 0.51
N LEU A 285 14.72 27.60 0.84
CA LEU A 285 13.82 28.32 1.77
C LEU A 285 14.41 28.44 3.17
N TYR A 286 15.00 27.38 3.68
CA TYR A 286 15.44 27.22 5.06
C TYR A 286 16.95 26.93 5.10
N SER A 287 17.78 27.89 4.64
CA SER A 287 19.24 27.76 4.62
C SER A 287 19.92 29.10 4.94
N ASP A 288 21.14 29.03 5.49
CA ASP A 288 22.01 30.19 5.64
C ASP A 288 22.73 30.57 4.34
N VAL A 289 22.75 29.70 3.32
CA VAL A 289 23.28 30.00 2.00
C VAL A 289 22.30 30.89 1.24
N LYS A 290 22.76 32.10 0.85
CA LYS A 290 21.95 33.08 0.14
C LYS A 290 22.34 33.20 -1.32
N GLY A 291 21.33 33.42 -2.18
CA GLY A 291 21.52 33.66 -3.63
C GLY A 291 21.88 32.40 -4.42
N LYS A 292 21.88 31.22 -3.81
CA LYS A 292 22.11 29.94 -4.50
C LYS A 292 21.54 28.76 -3.72
N ASN A 293 21.40 27.63 -4.41
CA ASN A 293 20.90 26.40 -3.84
C ASN A 293 22.00 25.31 -3.90
N PRO A 294 22.56 24.90 -2.75
CA PRO A 294 23.57 23.84 -2.71
C PRO A 294 23.13 22.53 -3.34
N PHE A 295 21.84 22.17 -3.24
CA PHE A 295 21.32 20.90 -3.75
C PHE A 295 21.16 20.85 -5.28
N GLN A 296 21.36 21.96 -6.01
CA GLN A 296 21.48 21.92 -7.46
C GLN A 296 22.80 21.28 -7.94
N ASP A 297 23.84 21.28 -7.08
CA ASP A 297 25.11 20.63 -7.39
C ASP A 297 25.08 19.15 -7.02
N VAL A 298 25.25 18.27 -8.00
CA VAL A 298 25.27 16.80 -7.80
C VAL A 298 26.35 16.35 -6.81
N ARG A 299 27.47 17.08 -6.70
CA ARG A 299 28.54 16.77 -5.73
C ARG A 299 28.05 16.95 -4.31
N VAL A 300 27.23 17.98 -4.04
CA VAL A 300 26.61 18.20 -2.74
C VAL A 300 25.60 17.10 -2.42
N ARG A 301 24.76 16.70 -3.39
CA ARG A 301 23.82 15.60 -3.19
C ARG A 301 24.53 14.27 -2.92
N LYS A 302 25.62 13.97 -3.66
CA LYS A 302 26.48 12.80 -3.38
C LYS A 302 27.14 12.88 -2.01
N ALA A 303 27.58 14.05 -1.59
CA ALA A 303 28.15 14.25 -0.24
C ALA A 303 27.12 13.95 0.86
N VAL A 304 25.88 14.43 0.71
CA VAL A 304 24.78 14.09 1.64
C VAL A 304 24.55 12.59 1.68
N TYR A 305 24.49 11.93 0.51
CA TYR A 305 24.29 10.49 0.41
C TYR A 305 25.38 9.70 1.15
N GLN A 306 26.66 10.02 0.87
CA GLN A 306 27.81 9.31 1.43
C GLN A 306 28.05 9.62 2.92
N ALA A 307 27.45 10.68 3.47
CA ALA A 307 27.50 10.98 4.90
C ALA A 307 26.58 10.09 5.74
N ILE A 308 25.63 9.34 5.13
CA ILE A 308 24.58 8.60 5.82
C ILE A 308 24.96 7.12 5.99
N ASP A 309 25.19 6.70 7.24
CA ASP A 309 25.39 5.30 7.65
C ASP A 309 24.04 4.57 7.73
N ILE A 310 23.59 4.05 6.58
CA ILE A 310 22.32 3.33 6.51
C ILE A 310 22.35 2.02 7.32
N GLU A 311 23.47 1.32 7.33
CA GLU A 311 23.62 0.09 8.12
C GLU A 311 23.47 0.37 9.61
N GLY A 312 24.00 1.53 10.05
CA GLY A 312 23.81 2.01 11.41
C GLY A 312 22.34 2.32 11.74
N ILE A 313 21.59 2.91 10.79
CA ILE A 313 20.15 3.17 10.92
C ILE A 313 19.39 1.84 11.01
N VAL A 314 19.60 0.93 10.08
CA VAL A 314 18.93 -0.38 10.05
C VAL A 314 19.18 -1.16 11.34
N LYS A 315 20.43 -1.23 11.79
CA LYS A 315 20.79 -2.02 12.97
C LYS A 315 20.30 -1.40 14.29
N LYS A 316 20.48 -0.09 14.46
CA LYS A 316 20.28 0.58 15.77
C LYS A 316 18.88 1.14 15.94
N ILE A 317 18.28 1.68 14.86
CA ILE A 317 16.98 2.34 14.91
C ILE A 317 15.89 1.35 14.49
N MET A 318 16.08 0.67 13.33
CA MET A 318 15.10 -0.26 12.80
C MET A 318 15.23 -1.67 13.40
N ARG A 319 16.22 -1.93 14.25
CA ARG A 319 16.45 -3.24 14.90
C ARG A 319 16.50 -4.42 13.94
N ASN A 320 17.07 -4.20 12.76
CA ASN A 320 17.15 -5.09 11.60
C ASN A 320 15.78 -5.41 10.94
N LEU A 321 14.74 -4.62 11.21
CA LEU A 321 13.45 -4.69 10.53
C LEU A 321 13.41 -3.69 9.37
N ALA A 322 14.40 -3.69 8.52
CA ALA A 322 14.47 -2.90 7.30
C ALA A 322 15.66 -3.39 6.46
N GLU A 323 15.59 -3.18 5.16
CA GLU A 323 16.67 -3.52 4.22
C GLU A 323 17.15 -2.26 3.50
N PRO A 324 18.48 -1.99 3.45
CA PRO A 324 19.00 -0.84 2.71
C PRO A 324 18.55 -0.86 1.24
N SER A 325 18.13 0.28 0.69
CA SER A 325 17.69 0.39 -0.69
C SER A 325 18.58 1.34 -1.51
N ALA A 326 18.90 0.97 -2.75
CA ALA A 326 19.58 1.81 -3.72
C ALA A 326 18.61 2.55 -4.65
N LEU A 327 17.37 2.07 -4.77
CA LEU A 327 16.33 2.60 -5.64
C LEU A 327 15.10 3.04 -4.85
N MET A 328 14.25 3.84 -5.49
CA MET A 328 12.97 4.30 -4.97
C MET A 328 11.84 3.26 -5.13
N ILE A 329 12.19 2.04 -5.45
CA ILE A 329 11.24 0.93 -5.63
C ILE A 329 11.71 -0.31 -4.86
N SER A 330 10.77 -1.10 -4.39
CA SER A 330 11.05 -2.37 -3.72
C SER A 330 11.62 -3.39 -4.70
N PRO A 331 12.62 -4.20 -4.29
CA PRO A 331 13.11 -5.35 -5.07
C PRO A 331 12.02 -6.35 -5.47
N PHE A 332 10.92 -6.45 -4.71
CA PHE A 332 9.77 -7.27 -5.06
C PHE A 332 9.05 -6.80 -6.33
N LEU A 333 9.17 -5.53 -6.69
CA LEU A 333 8.47 -4.92 -7.81
C LEU A 333 9.37 -4.65 -9.01
N TYR A 334 10.68 -4.84 -8.87
CA TYR A 334 11.64 -4.59 -9.93
C TYR A 334 12.77 -5.62 -9.90
N SER A 335 12.73 -6.56 -10.85
CA SER A 335 13.62 -7.73 -10.92
C SER A 335 15.10 -7.38 -11.04
N ARG A 336 15.44 -6.20 -11.61
CA ARG A 336 16.82 -5.73 -11.81
C ARG A 336 17.34 -4.82 -10.69
N SER A 337 16.63 -4.71 -9.57
CA SER A 337 17.04 -3.86 -8.44
C SER A 337 18.43 -4.20 -7.89
N ASP A 338 18.86 -5.46 -7.98
CA ASP A 338 20.17 -5.93 -7.52
C ASP A 338 21.35 -5.43 -8.37
N GLU A 339 21.09 -4.92 -9.57
CA GLU A 339 22.12 -4.30 -10.42
C GLU A 339 22.55 -2.93 -9.85
N PHE A 340 21.73 -2.32 -9.00
CA PHE A 340 21.98 -1.02 -8.40
C PHE A 340 22.58 -1.17 -7.00
N LYS A 341 23.68 -0.49 -6.76
CA LYS A 341 24.35 -0.48 -5.45
C LYS A 341 24.30 0.93 -4.86
N ARG A 342 24.05 1.01 -3.57
CA ARG A 342 24.11 2.29 -2.85
C ARG A 342 25.48 2.94 -2.99
N HIS A 343 25.53 4.26 -3.05
CA HIS A 343 26.80 4.97 -2.82
C HIS A 343 27.31 4.62 -1.41
N PRO A 344 28.62 4.29 -1.27
CA PRO A 344 29.16 3.83 0.01
C PRO A 344 29.10 4.93 1.09
N TYR A 345 28.89 4.53 2.33
CA TYR A 345 29.08 5.42 3.47
C TYR A 345 30.56 5.78 3.59
N ASP A 346 30.90 7.04 3.34
CA ASP A 346 32.27 7.58 3.37
C ASP A 346 32.22 9.07 3.74
N PRO A 347 32.28 9.41 5.03
CA PRO A 347 32.28 10.81 5.47
C PRO A 347 33.48 11.64 5.00
N ASP A 348 34.61 11.02 4.72
CA ASP A 348 35.80 11.75 4.24
C ASP A 348 35.66 12.08 2.74
N ALA A 349 35.15 11.18 1.92
CA ALA A 349 34.74 11.47 0.56
C ALA A 349 33.64 12.54 0.50
N SER A 350 32.66 12.47 1.43
CA SER A 350 31.64 13.50 1.58
C SER A 350 32.22 14.90 1.80
N LYS A 351 33.17 15.06 2.72
CA LYS A 351 33.87 16.34 2.96
C LYS A 351 34.65 16.82 1.76
N ALA A 352 35.30 15.90 1.03
CA ALA A 352 36.03 16.23 -0.18
C ALA A 352 35.09 16.79 -1.27
N LEU A 353 33.95 16.17 -1.50
CA LEU A 353 32.93 16.65 -2.43
C LEU A 353 32.35 18.00 -2.03
N LEU A 354 32.09 18.25 -0.75
CA LEU A 354 31.64 19.55 -0.25
C LEU A 354 32.70 20.64 -0.53
N LYS A 355 33.97 20.35 -0.28
CA LYS A 355 35.08 21.26 -0.59
C LYS A 355 35.16 21.57 -2.09
N GLU A 356 35.10 20.55 -2.95
CA GLU A 356 35.08 20.73 -4.42
C GLU A 356 33.90 21.54 -4.91
N ALA A 357 32.75 21.43 -4.23
CA ALA A 357 31.54 22.21 -4.52
C ALA A 357 31.58 23.64 -3.95
N GLY A 358 32.63 24.01 -3.18
CA GLY A 358 32.77 25.31 -2.55
C GLY A 358 32.05 25.49 -1.22
N TYR A 359 31.79 24.38 -0.52
CA TYR A 359 31.16 24.34 0.81
C TYR A 359 32.08 23.67 1.85
N GLU A 360 33.38 23.96 1.84
CA GLU A 360 34.36 23.39 2.78
C GLU A 360 34.00 23.69 4.26
N ASP A 361 33.42 24.88 4.51
CA ASP A 361 32.97 25.30 5.85
C ASP A 361 31.58 24.75 6.22
N GLY A 362 30.95 23.99 5.31
CA GLY A 362 29.60 23.49 5.45
C GLY A 362 28.49 24.54 5.21
N PHE A 363 27.27 24.21 5.62
CA PHE A 363 26.11 25.12 5.58
C PHE A 363 25.00 24.59 6.48
N SER A 364 23.96 25.43 6.75
CA SER A 364 22.75 24.99 7.45
C SER A 364 21.57 24.83 6.50
N VAL A 365 20.69 23.86 6.79
CA VAL A 365 19.47 23.57 6.04
C VAL A 365 18.35 23.05 6.93
N GLY A 366 17.12 23.55 6.71
CA GLY A 366 15.93 23.02 7.37
C GLY A 366 15.50 21.68 6.78
N MET A 367 15.18 20.72 7.68
CA MET A 367 14.65 19.40 7.31
C MET A 367 13.27 19.19 7.91
N ASP A 368 12.30 18.88 7.06
CA ASP A 368 10.96 18.48 7.48
C ASP A 368 10.86 16.96 7.62
N CYS A 369 10.28 16.50 8.73
CA CYS A 369 10.14 15.09 9.07
C CYS A 369 8.77 14.83 9.73
N PRO A 370 8.02 13.80 9.35
CA PRO A 370 6.90 13.34 10.15
C PRO A 370 7.40 12.64 11.42
N ASN A 371 6.55 12.50 12.45
CA ASN A 371 6.89 11.79 13.68
C ASN A 371 5.83 10.76 14.12
N ASP A 372 4.84 10.51 13.26
CA ASP A 372 3.76 9.56 13.50
C ASP A 372 3.27 8.89 12.18
N ARG A 373 4.13 8.86 11.13
CA ARG A 373 3.75 8.33 9.81
C ARG A 373 4.45 7.03 9.46
N TYR A 374 5.77 6.96 9.67
CA TYR A 374 6.60 5.80 9.31
C TYR A 374 7.22 5.20 10.56
N VAL A 375 7.71 3.96 10.44
CA VAL A 375 8.39 3.30 11.57
C VAL A 375 9.64 4.09 11.97
N ASN A 376 9.66 4.62 13.19
CA ASN A 376 10.77 5.38 13.76
C ASN A 376 11.23 6.61 12.94
N ASP A 377 10.34 7.26 12.21
CA ASP A 377 10.64 8.38 11.32
C ASP A 377 11.44 9.51 11.98
N GLU A 378 10.99 10.04 13.11
CA GLU A 378 11.73 11.08 13.84
C GLU A 378 13.13 10.62 14.28
N ALA A 379 13.27 9.39 14.76
CA ALA A 379 14.57 8.85 15.17
C ALA A 379 15.53 8.69 13.98
N ILE A 380 15.00 8.33 12.79
CA ILE A 380 15.78 8.30 11.54
C ILE A 380 16.25 9.71 11.18
N CYS A 381 15.37 10.71 11.21
CA CYS A 381 15.71 12.10 10.89
C CYS A 381 16.74 12.68 11.86
N GLN A 382 16.63 12.40 13.16
CA GLN A 382 17.62 12.79 14.19
C GLN A 382 18.99 12.16 13.92
N ALA A 383 19.03 10.89 13.52
CA ALA A 383 20.26 10.21 13.15
C ALA A 383 20.89 10.82 11.89
N VAL A 384 20.10 11.08 10.85
CA VAL A 384 20.56 11.76 9.62
C VAL A 384 21.14 13.13 9.95
N ALA A 385 20.45 13.95 10.74
CA ALA A 385 20.94 15.26 11.17
C ALA A 385 22.29 15.15 11.91
N SER A 386 22.43 14.19 12.81
CA SER A 386 23.67 13.92 13.54
C SER A 386 24.82 13.46 12.61
N MET A 387 24.54 12.68 11.60
CA MET A 387 25.53 12.21 10.62
C MET A 387 25.99 13.35 9.71
N LEU A 388 25.07 14.16 9.20
CA LEU A 388 25.36 15.31 8.36
C LEU A 388 26.19 16.39 9.09
N ALA A 389 25.96 16.60 10.39
CA ALA A 389 26.76 17.51 11.20
C ALA A 389 28.25 17.13 11.25
N ARG A 390 28.61 15.84 11.12
CA ARG A 390 30.01 15.37 11.11
C ARG A 390 30.77 15.78 9.85
N VAL A 391 30.06 16.10 8.79
CA VAL A 391 30.63 16.55 7.52
C VAL A 391 30.43 18.05 7.29
N GLY A 392 29.92 18.78 8.28
CA GLY A 392 29.76 20.24 8.25
C GLY A 392 28.37 20.73 7.83
N ILE A 393 27.42 19.84 7.53
CA ILE A 393 26.03 20.23 7.18
C ILE A 393 25.20 20.23 8.47
N LYS A 394 24.78 21.43 8.91
CA LYS A 394 23.90 21.59 10.06
C LYS A 394 22.45 21.48 9.65
N VAL A 395 21.74 20.51 10.21
CA VAL A 395 20.31 20.30 9.95
C VAL A 395 19.47 20.90 11.07
N ASP A 396 18.57 21.84 10.71
CA ASP A 396 17.54 22.35 11.59
C ASP A 396 16.29 21.47 11.39
N LEU A 397 16.14 20.48 12.28
CA LEU A 397 15.09 19.45 12.18
C LEU A 397 13.74 19.96 12.68
N ASN A 398 12.71 19.92 11.82
CA ASN A 398 11.32 20.18 12.12
C ASN A 398 10.52 18.87 12.09
N ALA A 399 10.50 18.14 13.21
CA ALA A 399 9.70 16.93 13.38
C ALA A 399 8.28 17.29 13.83
N GLN A 400 7.25 16.80 13.13
CA GLN A 400 5.86 17.17 13.38
C GLN A 400 4.88 16.06 12.99
N PRO A 401 3.66 16.06 13.57
CA PRO A 401 2.62 15.10 13.19
C PRO A 401 2.31 15.12 11.69
N LYS A 402 2.04 13.95 11.12
CA LYS A 402 1.82 13.75 9.67
C LYS A 402 0.83 14.75 9.05
N ALA A 403 -0.24 15.10 9.75
CA ALA A 403 -1.23 16.05 9.25
C ALA A 403 -0.64 17.45 9.01
N LYS A 404 0.20 17.93 9.93
CA LYS A 404 0.93 19.21 9.79
C LYS A 404 2.06 19.10 8.76
N TYR A 405 2.77 17.97 8.78
CA TYR A 405 3.84 17.69 7.83
C TYR A 405 3.32 17.75 6.39
N PHE A 406 2.29 16.96 6.05
CA PHE A 406 1.74 16.95 4.69
C PHE A 406 1.08 18.27 4.29
N ALA A 407 0.38 18.93 5.22
CA ALA A 407 -0.17 20.26 4.95
C ALA A 407 0.92 21.29 4.58
N LYS A 408 2.15 21.14 5.10
CA LYS A 408 3.29 22.02 4.79
C LYS A 408 3.95 21.66 3.46
N VAL A 409 4.30 20.38 3.25
CA VAL A 409 5.26 19.99 2.19
C VAL A 409 4.64 19.68 0.84
N LEU A 410 3.31 19.46 0.75
CA LEU A 410 2.63 19.08 -0.49
C LEU A 410 2.36 20.28 -1.43
N ALA A 411 1.91 19.96 -2.64
CA ALA A 411 1.60 20.93 -3.70
C ALA A 411 0.62 22.02 -3.26
N SER A 412 -0.36 21.69 -2.43
CA SER A 412 -1.36 22.63 -1.89
C SER A 412 -0.75 23.81 -1.12
N ASN A 413 0.48 23.66 -0.61
CA ASN A 413 1.25 24.73 0.06
C ASN A 413 2.55 25.08 -0.69
N GLY A 414 2.61 24.83 -2.00
CA GLY A 414 3.74 25.20 -2.84
C GLY A 414 5.03 24.44 -2.55
N TYR A 415 4.94 23.22 -2.02
CA TYR A 415 6.09 22.38 -1.66
C TYR A 415 7.05 23.08 -0.68
N ASP A 416 6.52 23.59 0.43
CA ASP A 416 7.26 24.38 1.42
C ASP A 416 8.24 23.53 2.24
N THR A 417 9.35 23.12 1.61
CA THR A 417 10.41 22.31 2.22
C THR A 417 11.73 22.48 1.46
N SER A 418 12.88 22.27 2.14
CA SER A 418 14.21 22.27 1.53
C SER A 418 14.86 20.90 1.53
N PHE A 419 14.67 20.15 2.61
CA PHE A 419 15.15 18.79 2.79
C PHE A 419 14.08 18.02 3.57
N TYR A 420 13.78 16.78 3.22
CA TYR A 420 12.64 16.07 3.83
C TYR A 420 12.81 14.56 3.82
N LEU A 421 12.10 13.88 4.74
CA LEU A 421 11.93 12.43 4.74
C LEU A 421 10.52 12.07 4.25
N LEU A 422 10.44 11.16 3.28
CA LEU A 422 9.18 10.65 2.77
C LEU A 422 9.27 9.14 2.56
N GLY A 423 8.12 8.47 2.47
CA GLY A 423 8.02 7.07 2.10
C GLY A 423 7.05 6.91 0.93
N TRP A 424 7.37 6.03 -0.01
CA TRP A 424 6.55 5.75 -1.17
C TRP A 424 6.27 4.26 -1.34
N THR A 425 5.01 3.92 -1.58
CA THR A 425 4.55 2.60 -2.02
C THR A 425 3.87 2.80 -3.37
N PRO A 426 4.36 2.22 -4.47
CA PRO A 426 3.73 2.35 -5.78
C PRO A 426 2.32 1.74 -5.76
N SER A 427 1.29 2.50 -6.11
CA SER A 427 -0.10 2.03 -6.06
C SER A 427 -0.42 1.00 -7.15
N SER A 428 0.26 1.05 -8.30
CA SER A 428 0.15 0.05 -9.37
C SER A 428 1.08 -1.14 -9.19
N PHE A 429 1.97 -1.11 -8.18
CA PHE A 429 3.05 -2.08 -7.97
C PHE A 429 4.00 -2.18 -9.18
N ASP A 430 4.15 -1.08 -9.90
CA ASP A 430 4.96 -0.97 -11.10
C ASP A 430 5.95 0.20 -11.01
N SER A 431 7.11 0.05 -11.65
CA SER A 431 8.18 1.07 -11.67
C SER A 431 7.73 2.38 -12.31
N TRP A 432 6.81 2.33 -13.29
CA TRP A 432 6.27 3.54 -13.92
C TRP A 432 5.63 4.49 -12.89
N ASN A 433 4.95 3.94 -11.88
CA ASN A 433 4.34 4.75 -10.82
C ASN A 433 5.38 5.59 -10.06
N VAL A 434 6.55 5.02 -9.79
CA VAL A 434 7.66 5.74 -9.14
C VAL A 434 8.23 6.81 -10.08
N LEU A 435 8.47 6.45 -11.34
CA LEU A 435 8.98 7.40 -12.34
C LEU A 435 8.03 8.58 -12.51
N ALA A 436 6.74 8.32 -12.72
CA ALA A 436 5.74 9.34 -12.99
C ALA A 436 5.45 10.26 -11.78
N ASN A 437 5.35 9.71 -10.58
CA ASN A 437 4.92 10.49 -9.42
C ASN A 437 6.08 11.13 -8.65
N MET A 438 7.24 10.46 -8.61
CA MET A 438 8.33 10.81 -7.72
C MET A 438 9.55 11.41 -8.43
N LEU A 439 9.79 11.04 -9.70
CA LEU A 439 11.05 11.29 -10.41
C LEU A 439 10.87 12.11 -11.70
N ALA A 440 9.67 12.17 -12.27
CA ALA A 440 9.36 13.03 -13.39
C ALA A 440 9.44 14.52 -13.01
N CYS A 441 9.75 15.37 -13.97
CA CYS A 441 9.65 16.81 -13.80
C CYS A 441 8.23 17.20 -13.39
N ARG A 442 8.11 18.13 -12.45
CA ARG A 442 6.80 18.67 -12.08
C ARG A 442 6.20 19.45 -13.25
N ASP A 443 4.97 19.15 -13.61
CA ASP A 443 4.22 19.97 -14.56
C ASP A 443 3.07 20.70 -13.87
N GLU A 444 2.69 21.87 -14.43
CA GLU A 444 1.59 22.70 -13.91
C GLU A 444 0.22 22.04 -14.05
N LYS A 445 0.11 21.01 -14.91
CA LYS A 445 -1.13 20.27 -15.17
C LYS A 445 -1.28 19.02 -14.28
N GLY A 446 -0.22 18.67 -13.51
CA GLY A 446 -0.21 17.52 -12.62
C GLY A 446 -0.09 16.15 -13.33
N ASN A 447 0.38 16.13 -14.59
CA ASN A 447 0.58 14.87 -15.33
C ASN A 447 1.88 14.14 -14.90
N GLY A 448 2.79 14.81 -14.20
CA GLY A 448 4.04 14.23 -13.71
C GLY A 448 4.52 14.92 -12.44
N GLY A 449 5.31 14.22 -11.64
CA GLY A 449 6.00 14.75 -10.48
C GLY A 449 5.12 15.27 -9.34
N ALA A 450 3.88 14.79 -9.20
CA ALA A 450 2.93 15.28 -8.19
C ALA A 450 3.48 15.18 -6.75
N PHE A 451 4.29 14.14 -6.48
CA PHE A 451 4.96 13.91 -5.20
C PHE A 451 6.48 14.11 -5.25
N ASN A 452 6.98 14.68 -6.34
CA ASN A 452 8.37 15.11 -6.45
C ASN A 452 8.56 16.45 -5.72
N LEU A 453 8.54 16.40 -4.38
CA LEU A 453 8.56 17.61 -3.54
C LEU A 453 9.84 18.44 -3.70
N GLY A 454 10.95 17.80 -4.08
CA GLY A 454 12.25 18.42 -4.31
C GLY A 454 12.41 19.02 -5.71
N GLY A 455 11.50 18.72 -6.64
CA GLY A 455 11.55 19.23 -8.01
C GLY A 455 12.77 18.78 -8.81
N TYR A 456 13.29 17.57 -8.54
CA TYR A 456 14.23 16.92 -9.46
C TYR A 456 13.65 16.91 -10.87
N CYS A 457 14.44 17.17 -11.88
CA CYS A 457 13.95 17.21 -13.25
C CYS A 457 15.08 16.83 -14.22
N ASN A 458 14.79 15.84 -15.07
CA ASN A 458 15.64 15.42 -16.16
C ASN A 458 14.76 15.04 -17.36
N GLU A 459 14.82 15.82 -18.44
CA GLU A 459 13.98 15.63 -19.64
C GLU A 459 14.15 14.24 -20.27
N LYS A 460 15.32 13.61 -20.12
CA LYS A 460 15.53 12.25 -20.62
C LYS A 460 14.78 11.22 -19.78
N VAL A 461 14.69 11.42 -18.46
CA VAL A 461 13.88 10.55 -17.56
C VAL A 461 12.39 10.68 -17.93
N ASP A 462 11.92 11.89 -18.21
CA ASP A 462 10.53 12.13 -18.66
C ASP A 462 10.23 11.45 -19.99
N ALA A 463 11.15 11.53 -20.95
CA ALA A 463 11.01 10.84 -22.23
C ALA A 463 10.94 9.31 -22.05
N LEU A 464 11.86 8.74 -21.26
CA LEU A 464 11.88 7.29 -20.95
C LEU A 464 10.59 6.87 -20.22
N MET A 465 10.12 7.67 -19.26
CA MET A 465 8.87 7.40 -18.55
C MET A 465 7.66 7.33 -19.51
N ALA A 466 7.60 8.25 -20.49
CA ALA A 466 6.53 8.24 -21.49
C ALA A 466 6.60 7.01 -22.41
N GLU A 467 7.81 6.55 -22.76
CA GLU A 467 8.01 5.32 -23.51
C GLU A 467 7.63 4.08 -22.68
N VAL A 468 8.02 4.01 -21.40
CA VAL A 468 7.68 2.92 -20.46
C VAL A 468 6.17 2.72 -20.36
N LEU A 469 5.40 3.82 -20.38
CA LEU A 469 3.93 3.75 -20.26
C LEU A 469 3.27 3.03 -21.44
N VAL A 470 3.86 3.08 -22.63
CA VAL A 470 3.23 2.56 -23.86
C VAL A 470 3.95 1.33 -24.44
N GLU A 471 5.08 0.93 -23.89
CA GLU A 471 5.85 -0.24 -24.36
C GLU A 471 5.22 -1.54 -23.85
N ASN A 472 4.80 -2.41 -24.78
CA ASN A 472 4.16 -3.70 -24.48
C ASN A 472 5.16 -4.89 -24.48
N ASP A 473 6.36 -4.71 -24.99
CA ASP A 473 7.41 -5.73 -24.93
C ASP A 473 8.08 -5.65 -23.54
N PRO A 474 7.95 -6.70 -22.70
CA PRO A 474 8.45 -6.65 -21.33
C PRO A 474 9.96 -6.42 -21.22
N GLU A 475 10.76 -7.00 -22.14
CA GLU A 475 12.22 -6.87 -22.11
C GLU A 475 12.66 -5.45 -22.46
N LYS A 476 12.02 -4.85 -23.47
CA LYS A 476 12.29 -3.45 -23.85
C LYS A 476 11.82 -2.49 -22.77
N ARG A 477 10.62 -2.73 -22.22
CA ARG A 477 10.08 -1.93 -21.12
C ARG A 477 11.02 -1.93 -19.91
N ASP A 478 11.51 -3.10 -19.53
CA ASP A 478 12.45 -3.26 -18.42
C ASP A 478 13.80 -2.56 -18.68
N ALA A 479 14.27 -2.57 -19.94
CA ALA A 479 15.48 -1.83 -20.32
C ALA A 479 15.29 -0.30 -20.22
N LEU A 480 14.14 0.24 -20.63
CA LEU A 480 13.80 1.66 -20.49
C LEU A 480 13.73 2.08 -19.00
N ILE A 481 13.12 1.24 -18.16
CA ILE A 481 13.06 1.45 -16.71
C ILE A 481 14.47 1.48 -16.11
N ALA A 482 15.35 0.53 -16.50
CA ALA A 482 16.72 0.47 -16.02
C ALA A 482 17.51 1.73 -16.42
N GLU A 483 17.35 2.21 -17.64
CA GLU A 483 18.00 3.43 -18.10
C GLU A 483 17.54 4.67 -17.29
N ALA A 484 16.23 4.81 -17.05
CA ALA A 484 15.69 5.88 -16.24
C ALA A 484 16.22 5.85 -14.80
N PHE A 485 16.21 4.69 -14.14
CA PHE A 485 16.75 4.56 -12.78
C PHE A 485 18.26 4.79 -12.73
N THR A 486 19.02 4.41 -13.77
CA THR A 486 20.47 4.68 -13.85
C THR A 486 20.74 6.19 -13.81
N ILE A 487 20.04 6.97 -14.62
CA ILE A 487 20.18 8.43 -14.64
C ILE A 487 19.89 9.03 -13.27
N VAL A 488 18.74 8.67 -12.68
CA VAL A 488 18.33 9.18 -11.35
C VAL A 488 19.33 8.82 -10.27
N HIS A 489 19.86 7.59 -10.28
CA HIS A 489 20.85 7.11 -9.32
C HIS A 489 22.19 7.83 -9.46
N GLU A 490 22.68 8.04 -10.69
CA GLU A 490 23.93 8.77 -10.95
C GLU A 490 23.85 10.24 -10.57
N GLU A 491 22.70 10.87 -10.83
CA GLU A 491 22.44 12.27 -10.50
C GLU A 491 22.02 12.50 -9.04
N VAL A 492 21.80 11.41 -8.27
CA VAL A 492 21.25 11.49 -6.91
C VAL A 492 19.97 12.36 -6.88
N GLY A 493 19.02 12.00 -7.72
CA GLY A 493 17.72 12.68 -7.78
C GLY A 493 16.95 12.60 -6.45
N SER A 494 17.17 11.51 -5.68
CA SER A 494 16.72 11.29 -4.30
C SER A 494 17.75 10.43 -3.57
N ILE A 495 17.60 10.27 -2.25
CA ILE A 495 18.43 9.37 -1.44
C ILE A 495 17.55 8.28 -0.84
N PRO A 496 17.39 7.13 -1.52
CA PRO A 496 16.73 5.97 -0.94
C PRO A 496 17.45 5.55 0.34
N LEU A 497 16.72 5.30 1.42
CA LEU A 497 17.31 4.81 2.67
C LEU A 497 17.13 3.30 2.77
N HIS A 498 15.88 2.86 2.93
CA HIS A 498 15.59 1.45 3.15
C HIS A 498 14.17 1.08 2.73
N GLN A 499 13.96 -0.21 2.46
CA GLN A 499 12.62 -0.81 2.48
C GLN A 499 12.18 -0.92 3.93
N GLN A 500 11.00 -0.38 4.24
CA GLN A 500 10.43 -0.50 5.57
C GLN A 500 10.02 -1.95 5.82
N GLY A 501 10.19 -2.44 7.04
CA GLY A 501 9.69 -3.76 7.42
C GLY A 501 8.33 -3.68 8.10
N LEU A 502 7.56 -4.75 7.94
CA LEU A 502 6.31 -4.99 8.66
C LEU A 502 6.57 -5.76 9.95
N ALA A 503 5.77 -5.47 10.97
CA ALA A 503 5.75 -6.26 12.19
C ALA A 503 4.30 -6.39 12.69
N TRP A 504 3.77 -7.63 12.65
CA TRP A 504 2.46 -7.99 13.17
C TRP A 504 2.62 -8.92 14.37
N GLY A 505 1.83 -8.74 15.40
CA GLY A 505 1.77 -9.66 16.53
C GLY A 505 0.60 -10.61 16.34
N VAL A 506 0.82 -11.92 16.47
CA VAL A 506 -0.17 -12.95 16.15
C VAL A 506 -0.20 -14.01 17.26
N SER A 507 -1.39 -14.46 17.64
CA SER A 507 -1.57 -15.64 18.47
C SER A 507 -1.08 -16.89 17.72
N ASN A 508 -0.40 -17.82 18.41
CA ASN A 508 0.05 -19.09 17.81
C ASN A 508 -1.12 -20.02 17.39
N LYS A 509 -2.36 -19.61 17.62
CA LYS A 509 -3.57 -20.26 17.10
C LYS A 509 -3.98 -19.78 15.72
N VAL A 510 -3.34 -18.74 15.18
CA VAL A 510 -3.70 -18.12 13.91
C VAL A 510 -2.56 -18.28 12.93
N ASP A 511 -2.86 -18.86 11.78
CA ASP A 511 -2.00 -18.85 10.61
C ASP A 511 -2.49 -17.75 9.66
N VAL A 512 -1.60 -16.86 9.22
CA VAL A 512 -1.93 -15.72 8.36
C VAL A 512 -0.80 -15.41 7.39
N VAL A 513 -1.14 -15.03 6.16
CA VAL A 513 -0.18 -14.51 5.19
C VAL A 513 0.02 -13.01 5.42
N GLN A 514 1.23 -12.61 5.83
CA GLN A 514 1.63 -11.21 5.89
C GLN A 514 2.09 -10.76 4.50
N ARG A 515 1.25 -10.02 3.79
CA ARG A 515 1.57 -9.53 2.45
C ARG A 515 2.45 -8.27 2.53
N ALA A 516 3.38 -8.13 1.57
CA ALA A 516 4.29 -6.99 1.54
C ALA A 516 3.61 -5.64 1.20
N ASP A 517 2.38 -5.64 0.69
CA ASP A 517 1.54 -4.44 0.51
C ASP A 517 0.85 -3.98 1.81
N ASN A 518 1.06 -4.71 2.91
CA ASN A 518 0.46 -4.48 4.22
C ASN A 518 -1.08 -4.55 4.23
N GLN A 519 -1.68 -5.25 3.27
CA GLN A 519 -3.12 -5.54 3.30
C GLN A 519 -3.39 -6.79 4.12
N PHE A 520 -4.37 -6.72 5.01
CA PHE A 520 -4.84 -7.81 5.84
C PHE A 520 -6.16 -8.37 5.28
N LEU A 521 -6.07 -9.49 4.54
CA LEU A 521 -7.21 -10.13 3.91
C LEU A 521 -7.56 -11.42 4.65
N PHE A 522 -8.80 -11.51 5.13
CA PHE A 522 -9.29 -12.62 5.98
C PHE A 522 -9.31 -13.96 5.23
N ARG A 523 -9.39 -13.94 3.89
CA ARG A 523 -9.30 -15.15 3.06
C ARG A 523 -7.97 -15.89 3.20
N PHE A 524 -6.92 -15.23 3.71
CA PHE A 524 -5.61 -15.81 3.97
C PHE A 524 -5.37 -16.12 5.45
N VAL A 525 -6.43 -16.30 6.23
CA VAL A 525 -6.35 -16.56 7.67
C VAL A 525 -7.02 -17.87 8.02
N THR A 526 -6.36 -18.69 8.84
CA THR A 526 -6.99 -19.83 9.51
C THR A 526 -6.74 -19.74 11.01
N LYS A 527 -7.70 -20.20 11.82
CA LYS A 527 -7.61 -20.23 13.27
C LYS A 527 -7.80 -21.65 13.77
N ASN A 528 -6.88 -22.13 14.67
CA ASN A 528 -6.82 -23.50 15.19
C ASN A 528 -7.22 -23.58 16.67
#